data_ba18970ee5419f4a889d4ee0caa310e8
#
_entry.id   ba18970ee5419f4a889d4ee0caa310e8
#
_cell.length_a   1.000
_cell.length_b   1.000
_cell.length_c   1.000
_cell.angle_alpha   90.00
_cell.angle_beta   90.00
_cell.angle_gamma   90.00
#
_symmetry.space_group_name_H-M   'P 1'
#
loop_
_entity.id
_entity.type
_entity.pdbx_description
1 polymer ?
#
loop_
_entity_poly.entity_id
_entity_poly.type
_entity_poly.pdbx_seq_one_letter_code
_entity_poly.pdbx_strand_id
1 'polypeptide(L)'
;MPKFAANLSFLFAEVPFPERFNRAAAAGFTGVEYLFPYEYPASEIAEWLRANDLEQVLFNLSAGDWAAGERGLACLPHRQGDFAESVEQALGYAMVLDCGRVHCLAGLSPKGTSSGARLAGVSEAELEATYVANLQFAADRFATIGATVMIEPINSRIDMPGYWLDDVGKGFRLLEAVDRSNVKLQYDIYHAQIIAGDLARTLEANIHRIGHIQIADNPGRHEPGTGEINYPFLFDLLDRLGYDGWIGCEYRPLTTTEASLGWLPK
;
A
#
# COMPACT_ATOMS: atom_id res chain seq x y z
N MET A 1 14.42 14.82 -7.32
CA MET A 1 13.57 14.92 -6.11
C MET A 1 12.44 13.90 -6.22
N PRO A 2 12.09 13.23 -5.14
CA PRO A 2 11.01 12.25 -5.13
C PRO A 2 9.67 12.86 -5.59
N LYS A 3 8.83 12.03 -6.24
CA LYS A 3 7.44 12.39 -6.57
C LYS A 3 6.53 11.98 -5.44
N PHE A 4 5.70 12.88 -4.94
CA PHE A 4 4.78 12.60 -3.84
C PHE A 4 3.35 12.43 -4.31
N ALA A 5 2.65 11.40 -3.80
CA ALA A 5 1.24 11.15 -4.04
C ALA A 5 0.44 11.36 -2.75
N ALA A 6 -0.68 12.07 -2.84
CA ALA A 6 -1.57 12.21 -1.69
C ALA A 6 -2.38 10.92 -1.48
N ASN A 7 -2.30 10.33 -0.28
CA ASN A 7 -3.20 9.23 0.07
C ASN A 7 -4.55 9.78 0.54
N LEU A 8 -5.55 9.71 -0.35
CA LEU A 8 -6.87 10.30 -0.10
C LEU A 8 -7.71 9.54 0.93
N SER A 9 -7.25 8.38 1.41
CA SER A 9 -7.87 7.72 2.57
C SER A 9 -7.48 8.37 3.90
N PHE A 10 -6.38 9.14 3.91
CA PHE A 10 -5.84 9.80 5.10
C PHE A 10 -5.84 11.32 4.97
N LEU A 11 -5.42 11.85 3.82
CA LEU A 11 -5.35 13.28 3.56
C LEU A 11 -6.67 13.80 2.99
N PHE A 12 -6.97 15.06 3.30
CA PHE A 12 -8.21 15.73 2.90
C PHE A 12 -9.48 15.00 3.38
N ALA A 13 -9.36 14.19 4.45
CA ALA A 13 -10.48 13.45 5.02
C ALA A 13 -11.54 14.37 5.67
N GLU A 14 -11.28 15.65 5.76
CA GLU A 14 -12.17 16.70 6.21
C GLU A 14 -13.33 16.96 5.23
N VAL A 15 -13.21 16.51 3.97
CA VAL A 15 -14.24 16.65 2.94
C VAL A 15 -14.64 15.27 2.36
N PRO A 16 -15.82 15.17 1.71
CA PRO A 16 -16.24 13.96 1.00
C PRO A 16 -15.20 13.48 -0.03
N PHE A 17 -15.12 12.16 -0.23
CA PHE A 17 -14.07 11.55 -1.08
C PHE A 17 -13.95 12.17 -2.48
N PRO A 18 -15.04 12.46 -3.23
CA PRO A 18 -14.91 13.09 -4.54
C PRO A 18 -14.25 14.48 -4.53
N GLU A 19 -14.43 15.25 -3.44
CA GLU A 19 -13.84 16.59 -3.31
C GLU A 19 -12.35 16.56 -3.00
N ARG A 20 -11.83 15.44 -2.48
CA ARG A 20 -10.41 15.26 -2.10
C ARG A 20 -9.47 15.35 -3.29
N PHE A 21 -9.93 14.97 -4.48
CA PHE A 21 -9.14 15.08 -5.72
C PHE A 21 -8.82 16.55 -6.03
N ASN A 22 -9.81 17.41 -5.99
CA ASN A 22 -9.62 18.84 -6.20
C ASN A 22 -8.71 19.45 -5.12
N ARG A 23 -8.88 19.06 -3.84
CA ARG A 23 -8.03 19.54 -2.75
C ARG A 23 -6.58 19.10 -2.93
N ALA A 24 -6.33 17.87 -3.34
CA ALA A 24 -4.99 17.37 -3.60
C ALA A 24 -4.31 18.13 -4.74
N ALA A 25 -4.99 18.35 -5.86
CA ALA A 25 -4.49 19.15 -6.97
C ALA A 25 -4.22 20.60 -6.56
N ALA A 26 -5.13 21.24 -5.83
CA ALA A 26 -4.95 22.60 -5.32
C ALA A 26 -3.77 22.73 -4.34
N ALA A 27 -3.43 21.65 -3.62
CA ALA A 27 -2.25 21.57 -2.76
C ALA A 27 -0.93 21.25 -3.51
N GLY A 28 -0.99 21.05 -4.84
CA GLY A 28 0.18 20.84 -5.70
C GLY A 28 0.55 19.37 -5.92
N PHE A 29 -0.26 18.42 -5.49
CA PHE A 29 -0.05 17.02 -5.85
C PHE A 29 -0.42 16.77 -7.31
N THR A 30 0.36 15.91 -7.97
CA THR A 30 0.10 15.43 -9.34
C THR A 30 -0.25 13.95 -9.38
N GLY A 31 -0.19 13.26 -8.22
CA GLY A 31 -0.57 11.86 -8.07
C GLY A 31 -1.36 11.66 -6.79
N VAL A 32 -2.27 10.69 -6.83
CA VAL A 32 -3.08 10.29 -5.69
C VAL A 32 -3.10 8.77 -5.54
N GLU A 33 -3.28 8.33 -4.31
CA GLU A 33 -3.54 6.94 -3.95
C GLU A 33 -4.64 6.86 -2.88
N TYR A 34 -5.21 5.72 -2.69
CA TYR A 34 -6.21 5.46 -1.64
C TYR A 34 -6.40 3.95 -1.45
N LEU A 35 -7.03 3.57 -0.32
CA LEU A 35 -7.19 2.16 0.00
C LEU A 35 -8.16 1.45 -0.96
N PHE A 36 -9.42 1.79 -0.96
CA PHE A 36 -10.45 1.05 -1.69
C PHE A 36 -11.33 1.97 -2.54
N PRO A 37 -11.34 1.81 -3.88
CA PRO A 37 -12.15 2.63 -4.79
C PRO A 37 -13.60 2.17 -4.94
N TYR A 38 -13.95 1.00 -4.43
CA TYR A 38 -15.08 0.18 -4.87
C TYR A 38 -16.47 0.71 -4.50
N GLU A 39 -16.55 1.81 -3.71
CA GLU A 39 -17.79 2.51 -3.43
C GLU A 39 -18.29 3.37 -4.61
N TYR A 40 -17.40 3.68 -5.56
CA TYR A 40 -17.67 4.52 -6.72
C TYR A 40 -17.34 3.78 -8.01
N PRO A 41 -18.13 3.97 -9.09
CA PRO A 41 -17.77 3.43 -10.41
C PRO A 41 -16.40 3.94 -10.86
N ALA A 42 -15.58 3.06 -11.45
CA ALA A 42 -14.24 3.44 -11.91
C ALA A 42 -14.28 4.61 -12.93
N SER A 43 -15.35 4.71 -13.75
CA SER A 43 -15.55 5.82 -14.69
C SER A 43 -15.69 7.18 -14.02
N GLU A 44 -16.40 7.26 -12.88
CA GLU A 44 -16.55 8.49 -12.11
C GLU A 44 -15.21 8.93 -11.51
N ILE A 45 -14.45 7.98 -10.94
CA ILE A 45 -13.11 8.27 -10.41
C ILE A 45 -12.19 8.76 -11.53
N ALA A 46 -12.24 8.14 -12.71
CA ALA A 46 -11.46 8.58 -13.87
C ALA A 46 -11.85 9.99 -14.34
N GLU A 47 -13.11 10.41 -14.16
CA GLU A 47 -13.53 11.79 -14.41
C GLU A 47 -12.92 12.76 -13.40
N TRP A 48 -12.90 12.41 -12.11
CA TRP A 48 -12.28 13.25 -11.06
C TRP A 48 -10.78 13.40 -11.26
N LEU A 49 -10.08 12.30 -11.62
CA LEU A 49 -8.65 12.35 -11.96
C LEU A 49 -8.38 13.29 -13.14
N ARG A 50 -9.09 13.12 -14.25
CA ARG A 50 -8.93 13.97 -15.44
C ARG A 50 -9.27 15.44 -15.19
N ALA A 51 -10.35 15.70 -14.43
CA ALA A 51 -10.77 17.08 -14.13
C ALA A 51 -9.74 17.85 -13.28
N ASN A 52 -8.84 17.13 -12.59
CA ASN A 52 -7.85 17.70 -11.70
C ASN A 52 -6.39 17.44 -12.16
N ASP A 53 -6.18 16.86 -13.34
CA ASP A 53 -4.85 16.52 -13.89
C ASP A 53 -4.01 15.67 -12.92
N LEU A 54 -4.64 14.63 -12.36
CA LEU A 54 -4.03 13.72 -11.37
C LEU A 54 -3.79 12.32 -11.94
N GLU A 55 -2.63 11.73 -11.63
CA GLU A 55 -2.33 10.31 -11.88
C GLU A 55 -2.87 9.45 -10.74
N GLN A 56 -3.52 8.31 -11.08
CA GLN A 56 -3.81 7.25 -10.12
C GLN A 56 -2.55 6.43 -9.86
N VAL A 57 -1.95 6.58 -8.70
CA VAL A 57 -0.66 5.98 -8.38
C VAL A 57 -0.80 4.54 -7.88
N LEU A 58 -1.74 4.31 -6.96
CA LEU A 58 -1.93 3.02 -6.30
C LEU A 58 -3.34 2.95 -5.70
N PHE A 59 -3.90 1.75 -5.67
CA PHE A 59 -5.04 1.39 -4.81
C PHE A 59 -4.96 -0.09 -4.41
N ASN A 60 -5.77 -0.51 -3.41
CA ASN A 60 -5.72 -1.86 -2.89
C ASN A 60 -6.74 -2.78 -3.58
N LEU A 61 -6.39 -4.06 -3.75
CA LEU A 61 -7.36 -5.12 -3.96
C LEU A 61 -8.36 -5.14 -2.79
N SER A 62 -9.57 -5.64 -3.02
CA SER A 62 -10.52 -5.83 -1.92
C SER A 62 -9.90 -6.66 -0.81
N ALA A 63 -10.00 -6.17 0.41
CA ALA A 63 -9.47 -6.84 1.60
C ALA A 63 -10.49 -7.81 2.25
N GLY A 64 -11.60 -8.08 1.59
CA GLY A 64 -12.75 -8.75 2.18
C GLY A 64 -13.64 -7.75 2.93
N ASP A 65 -14.36 -8.22 3.94
CA ASP A 65 -15.20 -7.37 4.79
C ASP A 65 -14.35 -6.59 5.81
N TRP A 66 -13.92 -5.40 5.39
CA TRP A 66 -13.10 -4.51 6.24
C TRP A 66 -13.81 -4.11 7.53
N ALA A 67 -15.13 -3.89 7.47
CA ALA A 67 -15.94 -3.50 8.63
C ALA A 67 -16.07 -4.64 9.64
N ALA A 68 -16.12 -5.89 9.16
CA ALA A 68 -16.08 -7.10 10.00
C ALA A 68 -14.66 -7.45 10.50
N GLY A 69 -13.65 -6.68 10.14
CA GLY A 69 -12.28 -6.86 10.61
C GLY A 69 -11.40 -7.69 9.69
N GLU A 70 -11.81 -8.03 8.47
CA GLU A 70 -10.91 -8.66 7.49
C GLU A 70 -9.83 -7.66 7.04
N ARG A 71 -8.62 -8.17 6.77
CA ARG A 71 -7.43 -7.35 6.45
C ARG A 71 -6.66 -7.93 5.26
N GLY A 72 -7.37 -8.49 4.28
CA GLY A 72 -6.81 -9.14 3.12
C GLY A 72 -7.21 -10.61 3.03
N LEU A 73 -7.12 -11.16 1.83
CA LEU A 73 -7.58 -12.51 1.49
C LEU A 73 -6.44 -13.39 1.00
N ALA A 74 -5.30 -12.81 0.66
CA ALA A 74 -4.29 -13.46 -0.15
C ALA A 74 -3.60 -14.67 0.50
N CYS A 75 -3.46 -14.69 1.84
CA CYS A 75 -2.86 -15.83 2.54
C CYS A 75 -3.88 -16.88 3.00
N LEU A 76 -5.18 -16.70 2.73
CA LEU A 76 -6.26 -17.51 3.32
C LEU A 76 -6.67 -18.67 2.39
N PRO A 77 -6.33 -19.95 2.72
CA PRO A 77 -6.60 -21.10 1.82
C PRO A 77 -8.07 -21.28 1.48
N HIS A 78 -8.97 -20.98 2.41
CA HIS A 78 -10.40 -21.12 2.23
C HIS A 78 -11.09 -19.93 1.51
N ARG A 79 -10.33 -18.89 1.12
CA ARG A 79 -10.82 -17.66 0.46
C ARG A 79 -10.20 -17.43 -0.92
N GLN A 80 -9.61 -18.48 -1.55
CA GLN A 80 -8.95 -18.33 -2.86
C GLN A 80 -9.93 -17.90 -3.97
N GLY A 81 -11.20 -18.34 -3.91
CA GLY A 81 -12.24 -17.90 -4.85
C GLY A 81 -12.51 -16.40 -4.72
N ASP A 82 -12.75 -15.92 -3.50
CA ASP A 82 -13.00 -14.51 -3.21
C ASP A 82 -11.78 -13.65 -3.57
N PHE A 83 -10.57 -14.19 -3.35
CA PHE A 83 -9.34 -13.53 -3.78
C PHE A 83 -9.29 -13.37 -5.30
N ALA A 84 -9.59 -14.42 -6.06
CA ALA A 84 -9.60 -14.36 -7.51
C ALA A 84 -10.64 -13.35 -8.03
N GLU A 85 -11.83 -13.29 -7.45
CA GLU A 85 -12.83 -12.28 -7.76
C GLU A 85 -12.34 -10.85 -7.48
N SER A 86 -11.65 -10.65 -6.35
CA SER A 86 -11.07 -9.35 -6.00
C SER A 86 -9.99 -8.90 -6.99
N VAL A 87 -9.20 -9.83 -7.52
CA VAL A 87 -8.19 -9.55 -8.56
C VAL A 87 -8.87 -9.10 -9.85
N GLU A 88 -9.92 -9.80 -10.32
CA GLU A 88 -10.63 -9.42 -11.53
C GLU A 88 -11.36 -8.07 -11.41
N GLN A 89 -11.95 -7.79 -10.24
CA GLN A 89 -12.53 -6.48 -9.95
C GLN A 89 -11.49 -5.38 -10.02
N ALA A 90 -10.36 -5.56 -9.33
CA ALA A 90 -9.28 -4.57 -9.31
C ALA A 90 -8.65 -4.38 -10.69
N LEU A 91 -8.51 -5.45 -11.50
CA LEU A 91 -8.02 -5.37 -12.87
C LEU A 91 -8.92 -4.45 -13.72
N GLY A 92 -10.26 -4.60 -13.60
CA GLY A 92 -11.20 -3.71 -14.27
C GLY A 92 -11.03 -2.24 -13.87
N TYR A 93 -10.82 -1.95 -12.58
CA TYR A 93 -10.54 -0.60 -12.11
C TYR A 93 -9.19 -0.08 -12.61
N ALA A 94 -8.12 -0.88 -12.52
CA ALA A 94 -6.80 -0.49 -12.96
C ALA A 94 -6.77 -0.10 -14.45
N MET A 95 -7.50 -0.84 -15.30
CA MET A 95 -7.63 -0.51 -16.73
C MET A 95 -8.32 0.84 -16.97
N VAL A 96 -9.40 1.14 -16.24
CA VAL A 96 -10.16 2.38 -16.44
C VAL A 96 -9.42 3.59 -15.87
N LEU A 97 -8.69 3.40 -14.76
CA LEU A 97 -7.95 4.45 -14.05
C LEU A 97 -6.52 4.63 -14.59
N ASP A 98 -6.08 3.83 -15.56
CA ASP A 98 -4.69 3.78 -16.04
C ASP A 98 -3.69 3.62 -14.88
N CYS A 99 -4.03 2.75 -13.94
CA CYS A 99 -3.26 2.55 -12.71
C CYS A 99 -2.26 1.42 -12.85
N GLY A 100 -0.98 1.75 -12.85
CA GLY A 100 0.11 0.78 -13.01
C GLY A 100 0.49 0.01 -11.73
N ARG A 101 -0.17 0.24 -10.58
CA ARG A 101 0.17 -0.41 -9.29
C ARG A 101 -1.08 -0.75 -8.50
N VAL A 102 -1.09 -1.95 -7.93
CA VAL A 102 -2.16 -2.38 -7.02
C VAL A 102 -1.53 -3.04 -5.80
N HIS A 103 -2.06 -2.73 -4.61
CA HIS A 103 -1.58 -3.34 -3.37
C HIS A 103 -2.44 -4.55 -3.00
N CYS A 104 -1.79 -5.66 -2.64
CA CYS A 104 -2.38 -6.92 -2.26
C CYS A 104 -2.17 -7.18 -0.76
N LEU A 105 -3.19 -6.88 0.05
CA LEU A 105 -3.19 -7.17 1.48
C LEU A 105 -3.14 -8.68 1.76
N ALA A 106 -2.20 -9.10 2.63
CA ALA A 106 -1.97 -10.51 2.91
C ALA A 106 -3.13 -11.19 3.63
N GLY A 107 -3.64 -10.57 4.67
CA GLY A 107 -4.64 -11.15 5.56
C GLY A 107 -4.13 -11.33 6.99
N LEU A 108 -5.02 -11.78 7.86
CA LEU A 108 -4.70 -12.06 9.26
C LEU A 108 -4.27 -13.50 9.46
N SER A 109 -3.28 -13.73 10.32
CA SER A 109 -2.86 -15.06 10.75
C SER A 109 -3.90 -15.68 11.71
N PRO A 110 -3.91 -17.01 11.88
CA PRO A 110 -4.80 -17.68 12.85
C PRO A 110 -4.67 -17.15 14.28
N LYS A 111 -3.50 -16.62 14.62
CA LYS A 111 -3.21 -16.07 15.96
C LYS A 111 -3.77 -14.65 16.18
N GLY A 112 -4.15 -13.97 15.11
CA GLY A 112 -4.56 -12.55 15.13
C GLY A 112 -6.07 -12.31 15.06
N THR A 113 -6.88 -13.33 14.89
CA THR A 113 -8.32 -13.17 14.68
C THR A 113 -9.14 -13.64 15.87
N SER A 114 -10.13 -12.83 16.28
CA SER A 114 -11.26 -13.29 17.10
C SER A 114 -12.10 -14.39 16.40
N SER A 115 -11.92 -14.55 15.08
CA SER A 115 -12.49 -15.61 14.25
C SER A 115 -11.53 -16.79 14.03
N GLY A 116 -10.54 -16.99 14.90
CA GLY A 116 -9.56 -18.08 14.86
C GLY A 116 -10.14 -19.49 14.65
N ALA A 117 -11.44 -19.66 14.86
CA ALA A 117 -12.14 -20.90 14.56
C ALA A 117 -12.11 -21.29 13.06
N ARG A 118 -12.04 -20.33 12.14
CA ARG A 118 -12.01 -20.60 10.68
C ARG A 118 -10.61 -20.99 10.16
N LEU A 119 -9.57 -20.61 10.89
CA LEU A 119 -8.17 -20.92 10.56
C LEU A 119 -7.57 -21.97 11.50
N ALA A 120 -8.41 -22.58 12.37
CA ALA A 120 -7.96 -23.64 13.26
C ALA A 120 -7.40 -24.81 12.43
N GLY A 121 -6.13 -25.13 12.64
CA GLY A 121 -5.44 -26.21 11.93
C GLY A 121 -4.69 -25.80 10.66
N VAL A 122 -4.80 -24.55 10.19
CA VAL A 122 -3.99 -24.06 9.06
C VAL A 122 -2.56 -23.76 9.54
N SER A 123 -1.59 -24.35 8.92
CA SER A 123 -0.17 -24.17 9.23
C SER A 123 0.40 -22.92 8.55
N GLU A 124 1.53 -22.42 9.07
CA GLU A 124 2.26 -21.30 8.44
C GLU A 124 2.68 -21.65 7.00
N ALA A 125 3.09 -22.90 6.75
CA ALA A 125 3.46 -23.35 5.40
C ALA A 125 2.27 -23.33 4.42
N GLU A 126 1.06 -23.64 4.88
CA GLU A 126 -0.13 -23.57 4.05
C GLU A 126 -0.53 -22.12 3.75
N LEU A 127 -0.40 -21.20 4.72
CA LEU A 127 -0.61 -19.77 4.49
C LEU A 127 0.38 -19.23 3.45
N GLU A 128 1.65 -19.57 3.59
CA GLU A 128 2.72 -19.14 2.69
C GLU A 128 2.51 -19.70 1.27
N ALA A 129 2.23 -21.00 1.14
CA ALA A 129 1.96 -21.63 -0.15
C ALA A 129 0.74 -21.00 -0.84
N THR A 130 -0.32 -20.74 -0.08
CA THR A 130 -1.53 -20.06 -0.60
C THR A 130 -1.19 -18.63 -1.05
N TYR A 131 -0.46 -17.88 -0.24
CA TYR A 131 -0.08 -16.51 -0.57
C TYR A 131 0.75 -16.45 -1.85
N VAL A 132 1.76 -17.32 -1.97
CA VAL A 132 2.60 -17.40 -3.17
C VAL A 132 1.77 -17.73 -4.41
N ALA A 133 0.90 -18.76 -4.35
CA ALA A 133 0.05 -19.13 -5.47
C ALA A 133 -0.94 -18.00 -5.88
N ASN A 134 -1.53 -17.33 -4.91
CA ASN A 134 -2.43 -16.21 -5.13
C ASN A 134 -1.71 -14.99 -5.74
N LEU A 135 -0.49 -14.69 -5.27
CA LEU A 135 0.31 -13.63 -5.87
C LEU A 135 0.76 -13.94 -7.30
N GLN A 136 1.11 -15.21 -7.58
CA GLN A 136 1.41 -15.64 -8.96
C GLN A 136 0.20 -15.44 -9.87
N PHE A 137 -0.99 -15.84 -9.43
CA PHE A 137 -2.23 -15.60 -10.16
C PHE A 137 -2.46 -14.10 -10.39
N ALA A 138 -2.40 -13.28 -9.34
CA ALA A 138 -2.57 -11.83 -9.46
C ALA A 138 -1.53 -11.21 -10.42
N ALA A 139 -0.26 -11.58 -10.28
CA ALA A 139 0.81 -11.11 -11.14
C ALA A 139 0.58 -11.41 -12.61
N ASP A 140 0.17 -12.65 -12.92
CA ASP A 140 -0.10 -13.08 -14.29
C ASP A 140 -1.32 -12.31 -14.87
N ARG A 141 -2.34 -11.99 -14.05
CA ARG A 141 -3.48 -11.17 -14.48
C ARG A 141 -3.08 -9.71 -14.72
N PHE A 142 -2.38 -9.08 -13.80
CA PHE A 142 -1.95 -7.68 -13.93
C PHE A 142 -0.85 -7.47 -14.98
N ALA A 143 -0.07 -8.50 -15.32
CA ALA A 143 0.88 -8.45 -16.43
C ALA A 143 0.20 -8.15 -17.77
N THR A 144 -1.07 -8.52 -17.96
CA THR A 144 -1.83 -8.26 -19.20
C THR A 144 -2.03 -6.77 -19.50
N ILE A 145 -1.90 -5.92 -18.48
CA ILE A 145 -1.99 -4.46 -18.59
C ILE A 145 -0.69 -3.75 -18.21
N GLY A 146 0.40 -4.50 -18.01
CA GLY A 146 1.70 -3.94 -17.59
C GLY A 146 1.76 -3.42 -16.17
N ALA A 147 0.79 -3.79 -15.31
CA ALA A 147 0.73 -3.34 -13.94
C ALA A 147 1.51 -4.25 -12.98
N THR A 148 1.94 -3.66 -11.86
CA THR A 148 2.71 -4.30 -10.79
C THR A 148 1.84 -4.53 -9.56
N VAL A 149 1.95 -5.72 -8.98
CA VAL A 149 1.32 -6.06 -7.69
C VAL A 149 2.29 -5.74 -6.56
N MET A 150 1.84 -4.96 -5.60
CA MET A 150 2.59 -4.61 -4.41
C MET A 150 2.21 -5.51 -3.24
N ILE A 151 3.20 -5.94 -2.47
CA ILE A 151 3.02 -6.59 -1.17
C ILE A 151 3.64 -5.73 -0.08
N GLU A 152 3.02 -5.66 1.08
CA GLU A 152 3.44 -4.76 2.13
C GLU A 152 3.57 -5.47 3.48
N PRO A 153 4.74 -5.39 4.13
CA PRO A 153 4.88 -5.71 5.55
C PRO A 153 4.28 -4.62 6.42
N ILE A 154 3.14 -4.92 7.05
CA ILE A 154 2.43 -3.98 7.93
C ILE A 154 2.69 -4.36 9.38
N ASN A 155 2.98 -3.37 10.24
CA ASN A 155 3.25 -3.64 11.65
C ASN A 155 2.03 -4.24 12.38
N SER A 156 2.25 -5.38 13.04
CA SER A 156 1.27 -6.06 13.86
C SER A 156 1.25 -5.58 15.32
N ARG A 157 2.15 -4.66 15.68
CA ARG A 157 2.31 -4.17 17.05
C ARG A 157 1.28 -3.11 17.43
N ILE A 158 0.92 -2.24 16.47
CA ILE A 158 0.08 -1.06 16.70
C ILE A 158 -1.09 -1.01 15.72
N ASP A 159 -0.82 -1.02 14.40
CA ASP A 159 -1.83 -0.69 13.40
C ASP A 159 -2.70 -1.89 13.01
N MET A 160 -2.10 -3.08 12.86
CA MET A 160 -2.81 -4.25 12.34
C MET A 160 -2.47 -5.53 13.12
N PRO A 161 -2.93 -5.65 14.39
CA PRO A 161 -2.66 -6.83 15.21
C PRO A 161 -3.04 -8.13 14.50
N GLY A 162 -2.08 -9.08 14.43
CA GLY A 162 -2.26 -10.36 13.79
C GLY A 162 -2.09 -10.37 12.27
N TYR A 163 -1.69 -9.26 11.65
CA TYR A 163 -1.38 -9.26 10.22
C TYR A 163 -0.29 -10.29 9.90
N TRP A 164 -0.52 -11.09 8.86
CA TRP A 164 0.34 -12.25 8.57
C TRP A 164 1.71 -11.87 8.01
N LEU A 165 1.77 -10.82 7.19
CA LEU A 165 3.01 -10.30 6.62
C LEU A 165 3.48 -9.10 7.45
N ASP A 166 4.06 -9.33 8.62
CA ASP A 166 4.49 -8.31 9.56
C ASP A 166 6.02 -8.23 9.73
N ASP A 167 6.77 -8.78 8.78
CA ASP A 167 8.23 -8.80 8.75
C ASP A 167 8.76 -8.43 7.37
N VAL A 168 9.65 -7.42 7.31
CA VAL A 168 10.22 -6.89 6.06
C VAL A 168 11.08 -7.95 5.35
N GLY A 169 11.87 -8.71 6.11
CA GLY A 169 12.68 -9.80 5.57
C GLY A 169 11.83 -10.91 4.97
N LYS A 170 10.70 -11.25 5.63
CA LYS A 170 9.71 -12.19 5.09
C LYS A 170 9.15 -11.66 3.76
N GLY A 171 8.84 -10.36 3.66
CA GLY A 171 8.40 -9.75 2.42
C GLY A 171 9.37 -9.99 1.27
N PHE A 172 10.66 -9.75 1.49
CA PHE A 172 11.68 -10.00 0.45
C PHE A 172 11.84 -11.48 0.09
N ARG A 173 11.75 -12.41 1.05
CA ARG A 173 11.77 -13.87 0.75
C ARG A 173 10.55 -14.28 -0.08
N LEU A 174 9.38 -13.72 0.21
CA LEU A 174 8.16 -13.98 -0.56
C LEU A 174 8.26 -13.52 -2.00
N LEU A 175 8.90 -12.38 -2.29
CA LEU A 175 9.18 -11.96 -3.67
C LEU A 175 10.01 -12.99 -4.43
N GLU A 176 10.99 -13.62 -3.77
CA GLU A 176 11.81 -14.69 -4.37
C GLU A 176 10.96 -15.95 -4.63
N ALA A 177 10.10 -16.32 -3.68
CA ALA A 177 9.24 -17.50 -3.81
C ALA A 177 8.15 -17.33 -4.87
N VAL A 178 7.62 -16.10 -5.05
CA VAL A 178 6.63 -15.80 -6.09
C VAL A 178 7.23 -15.85 -7.48
N ASP A 179 8.49 -15.46 -7.64
CA ASP A 179 9.23 -15.49 -8.91
C ASP A 179 8.44 -14.84 -10.08
N ARG A 180 8.00 -13.61 -9.87
CA ARG A 180 7.34 -12.75 -10.89
C ARG A 180 7.94 -11.35 -10.86
N SER A 181 8.43 -10.87 -12.00
CA SER A 181 9.10 -9.58 -12.10
C SER A 181 8.18 -8.37 -11.81
N ASN A 182 6.87 -8.56 -11.98
CA ASN A 182 5.84 -7.57 -11.68
C ASN A 182 5.20 -7.75 -10.30
N VAL A 183 5.88 -8.42 -9.36
CA VAL A 183 5.55 -8.37 -7.92
C VAL A 183 6.70 -7.68 -7.21
N LYS A 184 6.41 -6.62 -6.46
CA LYS A 184 7.40 -5.82 -5.75
C LYS A 184 6.93 -5.47 -4.34
N LEU A 185 7.88 -5.03 -3.51
CA LEU A 185 7.56 -4.58 -2.15
C LEU A 185 7.04 -3.14 -2.19
N GLN A 186 5.93 -2.91 -1.48
CA GLN A 186 5.55 -1.60 -0.97
C GLN A 186 6.26 -1.43 0.36
N TYR A 187 7.15 -0.44 0.43
CA TYR A 187 7.95 -0.16 1.61
C TYR A 187 7.40 1.07 2.32
N ASP A 188 6.49 0.84 3.27
CA ASP A 188 6.05 1.90 4.16
C ASP A 188 7.12 2.11 5.25
N ILE A 189 7.75 3.29 5.22
CA ILE A 189 8.83 3.66 6.13
C ILE A 189 8.35 3.68 7.59
N TYR A 190 7.11 4.09 7.84
CA TYR A 190 6.53 4.08 9.19
C TYR A 190 6.37 2.65 9.72
N HIS A 191 5.79 1.75 8.93
CA HIS A 191 5.68 0.35 9.33
C HIS A 191 7.04 -0.32 9.50
N ALA A 192 7.96 -0.09 8.58
CA ALA A 192 9.32 -0.62 8.65
C ALA A 192 10.08 -0.13 9.89
N GLN A 193 9.92 1.14 10.29
CA GLN A 193 10.52 1.67 11.51
C GLN A 193 10.03 0.92 12.76
N ILE A 194 8.74 0.68 12.86
CA ILE A 194 8.14 -0.05 13.99
C ILE A 194 8.55 -1.53 14.01
N ILE A 195 8.64 -2.16 12.84
CA ILE A 195 8.95 -3.59 12.70
C ILE A 195 10.41 -3.87 13.05
N ALA A 196 11.34 -3.21 12.36
CA ALA A 196 12.75 -3.57 12.33
C ALA A 196 13.71 -2.38 12.48
N GLY A 197 13.32 -1.16 12.10
CA GLY A 197 14.25 -0.03 11.98
C GLY A 197 15.25 -0.25 10.84
N ASP A 198 16.46 0.29 10.99
CA ASP A 198 17.57 0.20 10.00
C ASP A 198 17.14 0.53 8.56
N LEU A 199 16.35 1.61 8.43
CA LEU A 199 15.69 2.02 7.20
C LEU A 199 16.68 2.24 6.05
N ALA A 200 17.78 2.94 6.33
CA ALA A 200 18.75 3.32 5.31
C ALA A 200 19.41 2.10 4.64
N ARG A 201 19.94 1.16 5.43
CA ARG A 201 20.59 -0.04 4.89
C ARG A 201 19.60 -0.95 4.18
N THR A 202 18.36 -1.02 4.67
CA THR A 202 17.29 -1.77 4.02
C THR A 202 16.97 -1.21 2.64
N LEU A 203 16.85 0.12 2.50
CA LEU A 203 16.66 0.81 1.23
C LEU A 203 17.85 0.60 0.28
N GLU A 204 19.10 0.82 0.76
CA GLU A 204 20.32 0.63 -0.02
C GLU A 204 20.43 -0.78 -0.63
N ALA A 205 20.13 -1.80 0.19
CA ALA A 205 20.24 -3.18 -0.25
C ALA A 205 19.13 -3.62 -1.21
N ASN A 206 17.94 -3.01 -1.15
CA ASN A 206 16.74 -3.56 -1.77
C ASN A 206 15.97 -2.60 -2.68
N ILE A 207 16.47 -1.41 -2.97
CA ILE A 207 15.73 -0.37 -3.73
C ILE A 207 15.18 -0.89 -5.07
N HIS A 208 15.91 -1.79 -5.75
CA HIS A 208 15.50 -2.39 -7.01
C HIS A 208 14.30 -3.35 -6.89
N ARG A 209 13.99 -3.81 -5.68
CA ARG A 209 12.87 -4.71 -5.35
C ARG A 209 11.65 -3.95 -4.80
N ILE A 210 11.83 -2.66 -4.50
CA ILE A 210 10.78 -1.77 -3.99
C ILE A 210 10.11 -1.10 -5.17
N GLY A 211 8.80 -1.25 -5.27
CA GLY A 211 7.99 -0.67 -6.36
C GLY A 211 7.19 0.55 -5.96
N HIS A 212 7.02 0.75 -4.65
CA HIS A 212 6.32 1.89 -4.06
C HIS A 212 6.83 2.14 -2.64
N ILE A 213 6.89 3.40 -2.25
CA ILE A 213 7.28 3.82 -0.90
C ILE A 213 6.11 4.58 -0.28
N GLN A 214 5.89 4.40 1.03
CA GLN A 214 4.94 5.23 1.77
C GLN A 214 5.60 5.83 3.00
N ILE A 215 5.04 6.95 3.47
CA ILE A 215 5.60 7.73 4.58
C ILE A 215 4.54 8.18 5.58
N ALA A 216 4.89 8.04 6.84
CA ALA A 216 4.33 8.72 8.00
C ALA A 216 5.37 8.77 9.11
N ASP A 217 5.31 9.73 10.01
CA ASP A 217 6.28 9.80 11.10
C ASP A 217 5.86 8.96 12.31
N ASN A 218 6.84 8.37 12.99
CA ASN A 218 6.65 7.54 14.17
C ASN A 218 6.97 8.37 15.44
N PRO A 219 6.17 8.27 16.52
CA PRO A 219 5.14 7.25 16.79
C PRO A 219 3.71 7.62 16.38
N GLY A 220 3.42 8.86 16.02
CA GLY A 220 2.04 9.37 15.90
C GLY A 220 1.34 9.03 14.58
N ARG A 221 2.07 8.50 13.57
CA ARG A 221 1.61 8.33 12.19
C ARG A 221 1.12 9.64 11.57
N HIS A 222 1.81 10.74 11.91
CA HIS A 222 1.56 12.07 11.39
C HIS A 222 2.53 12.42 10.26
N GLU A 223 2.50 13.69 9.82
CA GLU A 223 3.37 14.21 8.76
C GLU A 223 4.87 14.12 9.13
N PRO A 224 5.77 14.03 8.12
CA PRO A 224 7.22 14.08 8.31
C PRO A 224 7.69 15.28 9.15
N GLY A 225 8.56 15.00 10.11
CA GLY A 225 9.12 16.01 11.03
C GLY A 225 8.36 16.16 12.35
N THR A 226 7.34 15.32 12.58
CA THR A 226 6.60 15.31 13.86
C THR A 226 7.06 14.22 14.82
N GLY A 227 8.02 13.38 14.42
CA GLY A 227 8.49 12.25 15.20
C GLY A 227 9.98 11.97 15.08
N GLU A 228 10.35 10.68 15.12
CA GLU A 228 11.75 10.24 15.23
C GLU A 228 12.44 9.95 13.89
N ILE A 229 11.70 9.94 12.76
CA ILE A 229 12.25 9.55 11.46
C ILE A 229 12.91 10.76 10.79
N ASN A 230 14.18 10.63 10.41
CA ASN A 230 14.90 11.69 9.70
C ASN A 230 14.58 11.68 8.20
N TYR A 231 13.41 12.18 7.82
CA TYR A 231 12.95 12.22 6.44
C TYR A 231 13.84 13.00 5.48
N PRO A 232 14.43 14.17 5.83
CA PRO A 232 15.38 14.84 4.95
C PRO A 232 16.55 13.92 4.53
N PHE A 233 17.12 13.18 5.48
CA PHE A 233 18.17 12.21 5.19
C PHE A 233 17.69 11.07 4.27
N LEU A 234 16.48 10.55 4.50
CA LEU A 234 15.93 9.46 3.70
C LEU A 234 15.58 9.91 2.28
N PHE A 235 15.06 11.12 2.08
CA PHE A 235 14.78 11.66 0.75
C PHE A 235 16.08 11.86 -0.05
N ASP A 236 17.13 12.42 0.58
CA ASP A 236 18.46 12.52 -0.03
C ASP A 236 19.04 11.14 -0.37
N LEU A 237 18.79 10.13 0.46
CA LEU A 237 19.21 8.75 0.19
C LEU A 237 18.48 8.18 -1.02
N LEU A 238 17.17 8.34 -1.10
CA LEU A 238 16.37 7.85 -2.24
C LEU A 238 16.79 8.50 -3.56
N ASP A 239 17.10 9.80 -3.56
CA ASP A 239 17.66 10.50 -4.72
C ASP A 239 19.02 9.90 -5.13
N ARG A 240 19.92 9.64 -4.19
CA ARG A 240 21.24 9.01 -4.45
C ARG A 240 21.10 7.57 -4.98
N LEU A 241 20.09 6.84 -4.53
CA LEU A 241 19.79 5.48 -4.99
C LEU A 241 19.09 5.45 -6.36
N GLY A 242 18.73 6.62 -6.91
CA GLY A 242 18.04 6.74 -8.18
C GLY A 242 16.59 6.26 -8.15
N TYR A 243 15.93 6.34 -6.98
CA TYR A 243 14.51 6.01 -6.89
C TYR A 243 13.68 7.06 -7.64
N ASP A 244 13.01 6.65 -8.70
CA ASP A 244 12.20 7.49 -9.58
C ASP A 244 10.68 7.25 -9.42
N GLY A 245 10.32 6.37 -8.49
CA GLY A 245 8.93 6.02 -8.16
C GLY A 245 8.20 7.09 -7.35
N TRP A 246 6.96 6.78 -7.01
CA TRP A 246 6.13 7.62 -6.15
C TRP A 246 6.36 7.31 -4.68
N ILE A 247 6.18 8.36 -3.85
CA ILE A 247 6.14 8.25 -2.39
C ILE A 247 4.73 8.64 -1.95
N GLY A 248 3.97 7.69 -1.44
CA GLY A 248 2.62 7.88 -0.91
C GLY A 248 2.63 8.54 0.47
N CYS A 249 1.89 9.62 0.62
CA CYS A 249 1.74 10.36 1.88
C CYS A 249 0.63 9.70 2.72
N GLU A 250 0.92 8.57 3.37
CA GLU A 250 -0.06 7.78 4.12
C GLU A 250 -0.02 8.09 5.62
N TYR A 251 -0.28 9.33 5.95
CA TYR A 251 -0.26 9.80 7.33
C TYR A 251 -1.56 10.50 7.74
N ARG A 252 -1.81 10.57 9.03
CA ARG A 252 -2.93 11.33 9.62
C ARG A 252 -2.43 12.71 9.99
N PRO A 253 -2.90 13.78 9.32
CA PRO A 253 -2.51 15.14 9.67
C PRO A 253 -2.70 15.42 11.17
N LEU A 254 -1.71 16.03 11.79
CA LEU A 254 -1.79 16.38 13.21
C LEU A 254 -2.92 17.40 13.48
N THR A 255 -3.21 18.23 12.48
CA THR A 255 -4.29 19.23 12.52
C THR A 255 -5.15 19.14 11.25
N THR A 256 -4.94 20.00 10.25
CA THR A 256 -5.58 19.91 8.94
C THR A 256 -4.59 19.41 7.90
N THR A 257 -5.09 18.87 6.79
CA THR A 257 -4.20 18.39 5.72
C THR A 257 -3.31 19.51 5.21
N GLU A 258 -3.86 20.68 4.89
CA GLU A 258 -3.08 21.81 4.35
C GLU A 258 -1.98 22.27 5.31
N ALA A 259 -2.25 22.30 6.62
CA ALA A 259 -1.25 22.65 7.64
C ALA A 259 -0.13 21.62 7.75
N SER A 260 -0.41 20.35 7.44
CA SER A 260 0.55 19.24 7.51
C SER A 260 1.53 19.18 6.34
N LEU A 261 1.35 19.99 5.28
CA LEU A 261 2.14 19.92 4.06
C LEU A 261 3.42 20.77 4.09
N GLY A 262 3.75 21.40 5.22
CA GLY A 262 4.89 22.31 5.33
C GLY A 262 6.28 21.68 5.10
N TRP A 263 6.37 20.36 5.13
CA TRP A 263 7.58 19.58 4.88
C TRP A 263 7.82 19.26 3.38
N LEU A 264 6.77 19.38 2.54
CA LEU A 264 6.90 19.16 1.09
C LEU A 264 7.90 20.15 0.48
N PRO A 265 8.81 19.70 -0.39
CA PRO A 265 9.68 20.59 -1.16
C PRO A 265 8.84 21.58 -1.98
N LYS A 266 9.26 22.85 -1.95
CA LYS A 266 8.61 23.92 -2.74
C LYS A 266 9.17 23.98 -4.15
#